data_0e6a39c5e86e45a2681cc4c68c57a964
#
_entry.id   0e6a39c5e86e45a2681cc4c68c57a964
#
_cell.length_a   1.000
_cell.length_b   1.000
_cell.length_c   1.000
_cell.angle_alpha   90.00
_cell.angle_beta   90.00
_cell.angle_gamma   90.00
#
_symmetry.space_group_name_H-M   'P 1'
#
loop_
_entity.id
_entity.type
_entity.pdbx_description
1 polymer ?
#
loop_
_entity_poly.entity_id
_entity_poly.type
_entity_poly.pdbx_seq_one_letter_code
_entity_poly.pdbx_strand_id
1 'polypeptide(L)'
;MAGNESALSRAIEAETVNRVELYAAALIPNRLSGAPEEVIQEVTARQSLNWNPSSPISARTLTIAAENRLERIDEAILICSPPSIRSRASMIPLSDVEIMINDNIKGWFFLVKELAAIFTARKRGTLALVFPDISSSGKDDNADVLGPSALASFRALTQGLLAAAHSEPYITVGFSHTDAGNETAFAAYIFKILDEISGKAKGKMFKFGKFSFFK
;
A
#
# COMPACT_ATOMS: atom_id res chain seq x y z
N MET A 1 -6.90 -3.93 -5.23
CA MET A 1 -5.84 -3.10 -4.61
C MET A 1 -6.38 -2.28 -3.45
N ALA A 2 -5.57 -2.00 -2.46
CA ALA A 2 -5.92 -1.06 -1.38
C ALA A 2 -4.71 -0.17 -1.07
N GLY A 3 -4.93 1.14 -0.81
CA GLY A 3 -3.81 2.06 -0.63
C GLY A 3 -4.21 3.48 -0.27
N ASN A 4 -3.20 4.31 0.00
CA ASN A 4 -3.40 5.75 0.06
C ASN A 4 -3.67 6.29 -1.33
N GLU A 5 -4.52 7.30 -1.43
CA GLU A 5 -4.67 8.06 -2.67
C GLU A 5 -3.37 8.83 -2.95
N SER A 6 -2.69 8.49 -4.04
CA SER A 6 -1.35 9.01 -4.36
C SER A 6 -1.04 8.81 -5.84
N ALA A 7 0.02 9.44 -6.34
CA ALA A 7 0.52 9.22 -7.69
C ALA A 7 0.85 7.73 -7.93
N LEU A 8 1.40 7.06 -6.91
CA LEU A 8 1.75 5.64 -6.97
C LEU A 8 0.50 4.75 -7.09
N SER A 9 -0.54 4.99 -6.30
CA SER A 9 -1.78 4.21 -6.38
C SER A 9 -2.49 4.40 -7.71
N ARG A 10 -2.50 5.63 -8.24
CA ARG A 10 -3.06 5.94 -9.57
C ARG A 10 -2.28 5.22 -10.70
N ALA A 11 -0.95 5.20 -10.62
CA ALA A 11 -0.12 4.48 -11.59
C ALA A 11 -0.37 2.97 -11.57
N ILE A 12 -0.49 2.37 -10.39
CA ILE A 12 -0.79 0.94 -10.22
C ILE A 12 -2.21 0.65 -10.71
N GLU A 13 -3.18 1.50 -10.44
CA GLU A 13 -4.55 1.33 -10.92
C GLU A 13 -4.62 1.39 -12.45
N ALA A 14 -3.96 2.36 -13.08
CA ALA A 14 -3.89 2.46 -14.54
C ALA A 14 -3.31 1.22 -15.19
N GLU A 15 -2.24 0.66 -14.62
CA GLU A 15 -1.65 -0.58 -15.11
C GLU A 15 -2.56 -1.79 -14.85
N THR A 16 -3.29 -1.81 -13.73
CA THR A 16 -4.27 -2.86 -13.41
C THR A 16 -5.36 -2.93 -14.46
N VAL A 17 -5.93 -1.79 -14.86
CA VAL A 17 -7.00 -1.71 -15.88
C VAL A 17 -6.58 -2.35 -17.20
N ASN A 18 -5.31 -2.21 -17.57
CA ASN A 18 -4.78 -2.75 -18.81
C ASN A 18 -4.53 -4.27 -18.76
N ARG A 19 -4.52 -4.90 -17.58
CA ARG A 19 -4.04 -6.28 -17.39
C ARG A 19 -5.12 -7.25 -16.93
N VAL A 20 -6.14 -6.80 -16.26
CA VAL A 20 -7.18 -7.67 -15.67
C VAL A 20 -8.57 -7.20 -16.02
N GLU A 21 -9.48 -8.16 -16.25
CA GLU A 21 -10.88 -7.87 -16.55
C GLU A 21 -11.65 -7.41 -15.33
N LEU A 22 -11.30 -7.92 -14.15
CA LEU A 22 -11.99 -7.64 -12.89
C LEU A 22 -10.99 -7.19 -11.83
N TYR A 23 -11.21 -6.02 -11.27
CA TYR A 23 -10.50 -5.56 -10.08
C TYR A 23 -11.41 -4.79 -9.13
N ALA A 24 -10.96 -4.61 -7.89
CA ALA A 24 -11.57 -3.76 -6.90
C ALA A 24 -10.50 -2.86 -6.28
N ALA A 25 -10.84 -1.61 -6.06
CA ALA A 25 -9.96 -0.62 -5.45
C ALA A 25 -10.58 -0.07 -4.16
N ALA A 26 -9.75 0.11 -3.13
CA ALA A 26 -10.11 0.78 -1.89
C ALA A 26 -9.01 1.79 -1.55
N LEU A 27 -9.26 3.06 -1.81
CA LEU A 27 -8.30 4.12 -1.57
C LEU A 27 -8.67 4.92 -0.31
N ILE A 28 -7.65 5.27 0.46
CA ILE A 28 -7.75 6.12 1.65
C ILE A 28 -7.50 7.55 1.18
N PRO A 29 -8.49 8.45 1.25
CA PRO A 29 -8.28 9.85 0.92
C PRO A 29 -7.37 10.53 1.93
N ASN A 30 -6.66 11.57 1.51
CA ASN A 30 -5.89 12.40 2.43
C ASN A 30 -6.84 13.28 3.27
N ARG A 31 -6.92 13.01 4.56
CA ARG A 31 -7.80 13.69 5.52
C ARG A 31 -7.06 14.60 6.50
N LEU A 32 -5.77 14.82 6.28
CA LEU A 32 -4.94 15.61 7.17
C LEU A 32 -5.24 17.11 7.06
N SER A 33 -5.06 17.83 8.15
CA SER A 33 -5.22 19.28 8.21
C SER A 33 -4.26 19.97 7.23
N GLY A 34 -4.78 20.88 6.41
CA GLY A 34 -3.97 21.61 5.41
C GLY A 34 -3.61 20.81 4.17
N ALA A 35 -4.17 19.61 4.00
CA ALA A 35 -4.09 18.92 2.72
C ALA A 35 -4.77 19.80 1.64
N PRO A 36 -4.17 19.97 0.44
CA PRO A 36 -4.87 20.63 -0.66
C PRO A 36 -6.15 19.82 -0.94
N GLU A 37 -7.27 20.53 -1.15
CA GLU A 37 -8.46 19.93 -1.75
C GLU A 37 -8.06 19.44 -3.15
N GLU A 38 -7.48 18.26 -3.24
CA GLU A 38 -7.36 17.60 -4.53
C GLU A 38 -8.79 17.31 -4.96
N VAL A 39 -9.18 17.95 -6.06
CA VAL A 39 -10.42 17.64 -6.78
C VAL A 39 -10.42 16.13 -6.93
N ILE A 40 -11.33 15.48 -6.22
CA ILE A 40 -11.59 14.04 -6.35
C ILE A 40 -11.98 13.86 -7.81
N GLN A 41 -11.01 13.57 -8.68
CA GLN A 41 -11.34 13.11 -10.02
C GLN A 41 -12.11 11.81 -9.79
N GLU A 42 -13.34 11.78 -10.30
CA GLU A 42 -14.21 10.61 -10.25
C GLU A 42 -13.41 9.37 -10.66
N VAL A 43 -12.87 8.69 -9.65
CA VAL A 43 -12.46 7.30 -9.80
C VAL A 43 -13.71 6.60 -10.30
N THR A 44 -13.63 6.03 -11.47
CA THR A 44 -14.77 5.44 -12.19
C THR A 44 -15.56 4.61 -11.18
N ALA A 45 -16.75 5.08 -10.83
CA ALA A 45 -17.54 4.66 -9.65
C ALA A 45 -17.86 3.16 -9.60
N ARG A 46 -17.49 2.42 -10.62
CA ARG A 46 -17.73 0.98 -10.78
C ARG A 46 -16.78 0.07 -9.98
N GLN A 47 -15.64 0.56 -9.49
CA GLN A 47 -14.57 -0.29 -8.94
C GLN A 47 -14.15 0.09 -7.53
N SER A 48 -14.58 1.25 -7.04
CA SER A 48 -14.31 1.72 -5.69
C SER A 48 -15.09 0.92 -4.64
N LEU A 49 -14.39 0.51 -3.59
CA LEU A 49 -14.94 -0.07 -2.38
C LEU A 49 -14.63 0.84 -1.19
N ASN A 50 -15.62 1.00 -0.31
CA ASN A 50 -15.46 1.80 0.89
C ASN A 50 -14.60 1.05 1.93
N TRP A 51 -13.60 1.74 2.46
CA TRP A 51 -12.77 1.26 3.54
C TRP A 51 -12.51 2.35 4.59
N ASN A 52 -12.83 2.04 5.84
CA ASN A 52 -12.42 2.83 6.99
C ASN A 52 -11.26 2.11 7.69
N PRO A 53 -9.99 2.55 7.51
CA PRO A 53 -8.83 1.85 8.06
C PRO A 53 -8.81 1.79 9.58
N SER A 54 -9.48 2.73 10.27
CA SER A 54 -9.53 2.75 11.75
C SER A 54 -10.38 1.60 12.33
N SER A 55 -11.16 0.91 11.51
CA SER A 55 -12.12 -0.10 11.93
C SER A 55 -11.76 -1.52 11.44
N PRO A 56 -11.56 -2.48 12.36
CA PRO A 56 -11.33 -3.88 11.97
C PRO A 56 -12.55 -4.49 11.28
N ILE A 57 -13.76 -4.06 11.63
CA ILE A 57 -15.00 -4.51 10.97
C ILE A 57 -15.00 -4.02 9.52
N SER A 58 -14.57 -2.79 9.26
CA SER A 58 -14.49 -2.26 7.90
C SER A 58 -13.46 -3.02 7.04
N ALA A 59 -12.34 -3.46 7.58
CA ALA A 59 -11.39 -4.30 6.87
C ALA A 59 -12.02 -5.63 6.44
N ARG A 60 -12.78 -6.27 7.34
CA ARG A 60 -13.53 -7.49 7.03
C ARG A 60 -14.63 -7.26 5.99
N THR A 61 -15.40 -6.17 6.14
CA THR A 61 -16.44 -5.81 5.16
C THR A 61 -15.85 -5.55 3.79
N LEU A 62 -14.70 -4.88 3.72
CA LEU A 62 -13.96 -4.65 2.49
C LEU A 62 -13.58 -5.95 1.78
N THR A 63 -13.02 -6.93 2.51
CA THR A 63 -12.62 -8.20 1.91
C THR A 63 -13.84 -9.01 1.43
N ILE A 64 -14.94 -9.03 2.17
CA ILE A 64 -16.18 -9.65 1.74
C ILE A 64 -16.75 -8.97 0.49
N ALA A 65 -16.78 -7.65 0.46
CA ALA A 65 -17.25 -6.90 -0.71
C ALA A 65 -16.37 -7.13 -1.94
N ALA A 66 -15.06 -7.23 -1.76
CA ALA A 66 -14.13 -7.59 -2.84
C ALA A 66 -14.37 -9.02 -3.34
N GLU A 67 -14.55 -9.99 -2.46
CA GLU A 67 -14.85 -11.38 -2.86
C GLU A 67 -16.20 -11.47 -3.60
N ASN A 68 -17.22 -10.77 -3.14
CA ASN A 68 -18.52 -10.75 -3.83
C ASN A 68 -18.43 -10.13 -5.22
N ARG A 69 -17.52 -9.17 -5.44
CA ARG A 69 -17.32 -8.51 -6.73
C ARG A 69 -16.46 -9.31 -7.70
N LEU A 70 -15.44 -9.97 -7.16
CA LEU A 70 -14.40 -10.65 -7.95
C LEU A 70 -14.62 -12.17 -7.98
N GLU A 71 -15.69 -12.68 -7.34
CA GLU A 71 -15.92 -14.10 -7.04
C GLU A 71 -14.84 -14.69 -6.12
N ARG A 72 -13.62 -14.19 -6.22
CA ARG A 72 -12.49 -14.53 -5.36
C ARG A 72 -11.39 -13.47 -5.44
N ILE A 73 -10.58 -13.40 -4.40
CA ILE A 73 -9.36 -12.60 -4.40
C ILE A 73 -8.19 -13.55 -4.68
N ASP A 74 -7.56 -13.45 -5.85
CA ASP A 74 -6.34 -14.20 -6.17
C ASP A 74 -5.09 -13.41 -5.82
N GLU A 75 -5.16 -12.07 -5.92
CA GLU A 75 -4.05 -11.17 -5.67
C GLU A 75 -4.53 -9.93 -4.91
N ALA A 76 -3.76 -9.52 -3.91
CA ALA A 76 -3.98 -8.28 -3.17
C ALA A 76 -2.73 -7.42 -3.19
N ILE A 77 -2.84 -6.18 -3.70
CA ILE A 77 -1.76 -5.19 -3.71
C ILE A 77 -2.07 -4.13 -2.67
N LEU A 78 -1.24 -4.02 -1.63
CA LEU A 78 -1.33 -3.03 -0.57
C LEU A 78 -0.29 -1.94 -0.80
N ILE A 79 -0.74 -0.69 -0.93
CA ILE A 79 0.08 0.44 -1.33
C ILE A 79 0.15 1.44 -0.18
N CYS A 80 1.26 1.51 0.52
CA CYS A 80 1.49 2.49 1.57
C CYS A 80 2.30 3.67 1.03
N SER A 81 1.61 4.78 0.81
CA SER A 81 2.20 6.07 0.43
C SER A 81 1.56 7.15 1.29
N PRO A 82 1.93 7.23 2.58
CA PRO A 82 1.28 8.15 3.51
C PRO A 82 1.47 9.60 3.07
N PRO A 83 0.47 10.46 3.29
CA PRO A 83 0.59 11.87 2.99
C PRO A 83 1.66 12.53 3.87
N SER A 84 2.28 13.59 3.35
CA SER A 84 3.32 14.34 4.05
C SER A 84 2.72 15.52 4.81
N ILE A 85 3.12 15.70 6.07
CA ILE A 85 2.83 16.87 6.87
C ILE A 85 4.14 17.55 7.26
N ARG A 86 4.38 18.72 6.71
CA ARG A 86 5.54 19.55 7.09
C ARG A 86 5.16 20.50 8.20
N SER A 87 5.51 20.15 9.43
CA SER A 87 5.24 20.97 10.62
C SER A 87 6.29 20.70 11.68
N ARG A 88 6.52 21.70 12.55
CA ARG A 88 7.30 21.46 13.77
C ARG A 88 6.59 20.44 14.65
N ALA A 89 7.32 19.51 15.25
CA ALA A 89 6.75 18.44 16.06
C ALA A 89 5.79 18.95 17.14
N SER A 90 6.11 20.10 17.76
CA SER A 90 5.26 20.74 18.78
C SER A 90 3.97 21.37 18.25
N MET A 91 3.82 21.51 16.94
CA MET A 91 2.69 22.15 16.27
C MET A 91 1.80 21.17 15.50
N ILE A 92 2.14 19.88 15.52
CA ILE A 92 1.34 18.86 14.84
C ILE A 92 -0.01 18.71 15.58
N PRO A 93 -1.15 18.89 14.88
CA PRO A 93 -2.47 18.68 15.48
C PRO A 93 -2.63 17.23 15.95
N LEU A 94 -3.20 17.03 17.14
CA LEU A 94 -3.46 15.70 17.68
C LEU A 94 -4.37 14.87 16.75
N SER A 95 -5.33 15.52 16.09
CA SER A 95 -6.18 14.89 15.08
C SER A 95 -5.37 14.29 13.93
N ASP A 96 -4.32 14.97 13.48
CA ASP A 96 -3.47 14.48 12.39
C ASP A 96 -2.63 13.28 12.83
N VAL A 97 -2.17 13.28 14.10
CA VAL A 97 -1.51 12.11 14.69
C VAL A 97 -2.45 10.91 14.70
N GLU A 98 -3.69 11.09 15.17
CA GLU A 98 -4.70 10.02 15.22
C GLU A 98 -5.07 9.50 13.83
N ILE A 99 -5.29 10.39 12.86
CA ILE A 99 -5.56 10.02 11.47
C ILE A 99 -4.40 9.22 10.91
N MET A 100 -3.16 9.71 11.07
CA MET A 100 -1.98 9.03 10.56
C MET A 100 -1.84 7.62 11.15
N ILE A 101 -1.99 7.46 12.46
CA ILE A 101 -1.92 6.16 13.14
C ILE A 101 -3.04 5.24 12.66
N ASN A 102 -4.26 5.74 12.61
CA ASN A 102 -5.42 4.93 12.25
C ASN A 102 -5.37 4.47 10.79
N ASP A 103 -5.09 5.40 9.88
CA ASP A 103 -5.16 5.14 8.45
C ASP A 103 -3.89 4.45 7.91
N ASN A 104 -2.72 4.79 8.46
CA ASN A 104 -1.45 4.41 7.88
C ASN A 104 -0.62 3.43 8.72
N ILE A 105 -1.13 3.04 9.90
CA ILE A 105 -0.50 2.00 10.73
C ILE A 105 -1.52 0.91 11.04
N LYS A 106 -2.55 1.21 11.84
CA LYS A 106 -3.53 0.21 12.30
C LYS A 106 -4.28 -0.45 11.15
N GLY A 107 -4.72 0.35 10.17
CA GLY A 107 -5.49 -0.13 9.03
C GLY A 107 -4.79 -1.25 8.27
N TRP A 108 -3.49 -1.16 8.10
CA TRP A 108 -2.71 -2.20 7.41
C TRP A 108 -2.72 -3.53 8.17
N PHE A 109 -2.58 -3.50 9.50
CA PHE A 109 -2.64 -4.72 10.32
C PHE A 109 -4.02 -5.39 10.22
N PHE A 110 -5.09 -4.62 10.24
CA PHE A 110 -6.44 -5.17 10.11
C PHE A 110 -6.66 -5.81 8.75
N LEU A 111 -6.28 -5.11 7.67
CA LEU A 111 -6.48 -5.60 6.32
C LEU A 111 -5.61 -6.81 6.01
N VAL A 112 -4.34 -6.80 6.41
CA VAL A 112 -3.42 -7.94 6.25
C VAL A 112 -3.97 -9.17 6.95
N LYS A 113 -4.50 -9.03 8.17
CA LYS A 113 -5.10 -10.14 8.93
C LYS A 113 -6.26 -10.81 8.16
N GLU A 114 -7.17 -10.01 7.59
CA GLU A 114 -8.31 -10.54 6.83
C GLU A 114 -7.86 -11.22 5.53
N LEU A 115 -6.96 -10.60 4.77
CA LEU A 115 -6.41 -11.18 3.55
C LEU A 115 -5.62 -12.47 3.80
N ALA A 116 -4.78 -12.47 4.84
CA ALA A 116 -4.04 -13.66 5.24
C ALA A 116 -4.96 -14.82 5.60
N ALA A 117 -6.06 -14.55 6.31
CA ALA A 117 -7.06 -15.57 6.65
C ALA A 117 -7.70 -16.18 5.38
N ILE A 118 -8.07 -15.34 4.39
CA ILE A 118 -8.63 -15.79 3.11
C ILE A 118 -7.62 -16.67 2.36
N PHE A 119 -6.40 -16.20 2.20
CA PHE A 119 -5.36 -16.92 1.45
C PHE A 119 -4.94 -18.23 2.14
N THR A 120 -4.88 -18.22 3.48
CA THR A 120 -4.60 -19.44 4.27
C THR A 120 -5.71 -20.48 4.11
N ALA A 121 -6.98 -20.08 4.20
CA ALA A 121 -8.11 -20.98 4.02
C ALA A 121 -8.13 -21.60 2.62
N ARG A 122 -7.74 -20.84 1.60
CA ARG A 122 -7.69 -21.28 0.20
C ARG A 122 -6.39 -21.99 -0.18
N LYS A 123 -5.37 -21.93 0.68
CA LYS A 123 -4.01 -22.43 0.43
C LYS A 123 -3.38 -21.85 -0.85
N ARG A 124 -3.78 -20.66 -1.24
CA ARG A 124 -3.29 -19.94 -2.42
C ARG A 124 -3.61 -18.46 -2.36
N GLY A 125 -2.89 -17.68 -3.10
CA GLY A 125 -3.04 -16.23 -3.26
C GLY A 125 -1.70 -15.54 -3.26
N THR A 126 -1.71 -14.26 -3.63
CA THR A 126 -0.52 -13.40 -3.61
C THR A 126 -0.82 -12.12 -2.85
N LEU A 127 -0.01 -11.84 -1.83
CA LEU A 127 -0.01 -10.59 -1.08
C LEU A 127 1.22 -9.77 -1.47
N ALA A 128 1.01 -8.67 -2.18
CA ALA A 128 2.04 -7.74 -2.60
C ALA A 128 1.98 -6.48 -1.73
N LEU A 129 3.11 -6.12 -1.11
CA LEU A 129 3.23 -4.92 -0.27
C LEU A 129 4.14 -3.92 -0.98
N VAL A 130 3.60 -2.73 -1.28
CA VAL A 130 4.24 -1.72 -2.12
C VAL A 130 4.42 -0.43 -1.36
N PHE A 131 5.62 0.15 -1.39
CA PHE A 131 5.90 1.41 -0.73
C PHE A 131 7.08 2.16 -1.36
N PRO A 132 7.11 3.50 -1.28
CA PRO A 132 8.28 4.28 -1.63
C PRO A 132 9.39 4.11 -0.57
N ASP A 133 10.64 3.99 -1.00
CA ASP A 133 11.83 3.95 -0.13
C ASP A 133 12.67 5.21 -0.39
N ILE A 134 12.01 6.37 -0.36
CA ILE A 134 12.61 7.66 -0.63
C ILE A 134 13.15 8.21 0.68
N SER A 135 14.46 8.38 0.76
CA SER A 135 15.08 9.06 1.88
C SER A 135 14.78 10.55 1.80
N SER A 136 14.14 11.12 2.81
CA SER A 136 14.01 12.57 2.96
C SER A 136 15.40 13.14 3.30
N SER A 137 16.17 13.52 2.29
CA SER A 137 17.48 14.15 2.46
C SER A 137 17.30 15.67 2.45
N GLY A 138 16.96 16.24 3.58
CA GLY A 138 16.92 17.69 3.72
C GLY A 138 16.96 18.10 5.20
N LYS A 139 17.86 19.02 5.54
CA LYS A 139 17.74 19.77 6.80
C LYS A 139 16.65 20.81 6.58
N ASP A 140 15.42 20.51 6.99
CA ASP A 140 14.30 21.42 6.92
C ASP A 140 13.78 21.63 8.35
N ASP A 141 13.58 22.87 8.73
CA ASP A 141 13.04 23.24 10.06
C ASP A 141 11.59 22.72 10.26
N ASN A 142 10.90 22.38 9.19
CA ASN A 142 9.57 21.79 9.15
C ASN A 142 9.61 20.40 8.54
N ALA A 143 10.41 19.50 9.12
CA ALA A 143 10.49 18.13 8.65
C ALA A 143 9.16 17.40 8.84
N ASP A 144 8.79 16.57 7.86
CA ASP A 144 7.70 15.62 8.04
C ASP A 144 8.12 14.54 9.04
N VAL A 145 7.38 14.44 10.14
CA VAL A 145 7.62 13.45 11.21
C VAL A 145 6.67 12.26 11.07
N LEU A 146 5.43 12.49 10.67
CA LEU A 146 4.38 11.48 10.69
C LEU A 146 4.45 10.54 9.48
N GLY A 147 4.61 11.08 8.28
CA GLY A 147 4.69 10.27 7.06
C GLY A 147 5.81 9.24 7.09
N PRO A 148 7.07 9.63 7.38
CA PRO A 148 8.18 8.68 7.52
C PRO A 148 7.97 7.64 8.63
N SER A 149 7.32 8.02 9.75
CA SER A 149 7.01 7.08 10.85
C SER A 149 6.00 6.03 10.42
N ALA A 150 4.94 6.43 9.72
CA ALA A 150 3.96 5.51 9.17
C ALA A 150 4.58 4.58 8.12
N LEU A 151 5.40 5.11 7.23
CA LEU A 151 6.12 4.35 6.21
C LEU A 151 7.10 3.33 6.85
N ALA A 152 7.82 3.73 7.90
CA ALA A 152 8.69 2.84 8.64
C ALA A 152 7.92 1.69 9.30
N SER A 153 6.73 1.97 9.84
CA SER A 153 5.83 0.94 10.39
C SER A 153 5.39 -0.05 9.33
N PHE A 154 4.97 0.41 8.14
CA PHE A 154 4.58 -0.47 7.05
C PHE A 154 5.77 -1.29 6.52
N ARG A 155 6.96 -0.69 6.44
CA ARG A 155 8.19 -1.41 6.09
C ARG A 155 8.49 -2.53 7.08
N ALA A 156 8.38 -2.27 8.39
CA ALA A 156 8.58 -3.27 9.44
C ALA A 156 7.53 -4.40 9.34
N LEU A 157 6.25 -4.07 9.13
CA LEU A 157 5.20 -5.05 8.86
C LEU A 157 5.55 -5.91 7.64
N THR A 158 5.96 -5.29 6.54
CA THR A 158 6.38 -6.00 5.32
C THR A 158 7.53 -6.96 5.61
N GLN A 159 8.57 -6.51 6.30
CA GLN A 159 9.72 -7.36 6.65
C GLN A 159 9.30 -8.57 7.50
N GLY A 160 8.42 -8.36 8.49
CA GLY A 160 7.88 -9.44 9.31
C GLY A 160 7.10 -10.48 8.49
N LEU A 161 6.24 -10.02 7.57
CA LEU A 161 5.48 -10.89 6.68
C LEU A 161 6.36 -11.66 5.69
N LEU A 162 7.40 -11.02 5.15
CA LEU A 162 8.35 -11.68 4.26
C LEU A 162 9.17 -12.74 4.99
N ALA A 163 9.58 -12.46 6.24
CA ALA A 163 10.31 -13.44 7.06
C ALA A 163 9.44 -14.68 7.39
N ALA A 164 8.14 -14.46 7.64
CA ALA A 164 7.19 -15.54 7.92
C ALA A 164 6.70 -16.26 6.64
N ALA A 165 6.95 -15.71 5.46
CA ALA A 165 6.34 -16.18 4.22
C ALA A 165 6.51 -17.68 3.95
N HIS A 166 7.66 -18.27 4.27
CA HIS A 166 7.92 -19.67 3.98
C HIS A 166 6.98 -20.66 4.72
N SER A 167 6.43 -20.26 5.87
CA SER A 167 5.47 -21.06 6.63
C SER A 167 4.03 -20.90 6.15
N GLU A 168 3.76 -19.88 5.34
CA GLU A 168 2.41 -19.58 4.86
C GLU A 168 2.07 -20.36 3.58
N PRO A 169 0.81 -20.76 3.34
CA PRO A 169 0.41 -21.49 2.13
C PRO A 169 0.19 -20.60 0.90
N TYR A 170 0.46 -19.30 0.99
CA TYR A 170 0.32 -18.29 -0.07
C TYR A 170 1.64 -17.55 -0.31
N ILE A 171 1.69 -16.71 -1.35
CA ILE A 171 2.88 -15.94 -1.70
C ILE A 171 2.80 -14.57 -1.06
N THR A 172 3.87 -14.13 -0.38
CA THR A 172 4.04 -12.75 0.08
C THR A 172 5.29 -12.19 -0.55
N VAL A 173 5.17 -10.99 -1.15
CA VAL A 173 6.27 -10.26 -1.78
C VAL A 173 6.21 -8.79 -1.43
N GLY A 174 7.38 -8.15 -1.38
CA GLY A 174 7.50 -6.71 -1.16
C GLY A 174 8.06 -6.01 -2.39
N PHE A 175 7.63 -4.77 -2.61
CA PHE A 175 8.14 -3.90 -3.67
C PHE A 175 8.45 -2.54 -3.09
N SER A 176 9.63 -2.02 -3.39
CA SER A 176 10.01 -0.66 -3.02
C SER A 176 10.74 0.05 -4.16
N HIS A 177 10.62 1.38 -4.20
CA HIS A 177 11.34 2.20 -5.16
C HIS A 177 12.00 3.40 -4.50
N THR A 178 13.15 3.81 -5.05
CA THR A 178 13.94 4.97 -4.60
C THR A 178 13.87 6.15 -5.56
N ASP A 179 13.18 6.01 -6.68
CA ASP A 179 13.16 6.98 -7.80
C ASP A 179 11.81 7.69 -7.83
N ALA A 180 11.69 8.79 -7.07
CA ALA A 180 10.48 9.60 -7.04
C ALA A 180 10.18 10.19 -8.43
N GLY A 181 8.90 10.21 -8.83
CA GLY A 181 8.46 10.72 -10.14
C GLY A 181 8.50 9.66 -11.26
N ASN A 182 8.80 8.40 -10.94
CA ASN A 182 8.83 7.30 -11.91
C ASN A 182 7.82 6.19 -11.56
N GLU A 183 6.67 6.59 -11.00
CA GLU A 183 5.63 5.70 -10.49
C GLU A 183 5.07 4.79 -11.58
N THR A 184 4.91 5.29 -12.81
CA THR A 184 4.40 4.50 -13.95
C THR A 184 5.36 3.35 -14.30
N ALA A 185 6.66 3.61 -14.40
CA ALA A 185 7.63 2.56 -14.67
C ALA A 185 7.75 1.57 -13.50
N PHE A 186 7.58 2.06 -12.26
CA PHE A 186 7.54 1.18 -11.10
C PHE A 186 6.29 0.30 -11.10
N ALA A 187 5.11 0.83 -11.44
CA ALA A 187 3.90 0.05 -11.60
C ALA A 187 4.07 -1.07 -12.65
N ALA A 188 4.58 -0.76 -13.82
CA ALA A 188 4.89 -1.74 -14.86
C ALA A 188 5.88 -2.82 -14.38
N TYR A 189 6.90 -2.42 -13.60
CA TYR A 189 7.85 -3.36 -13.00
C TYR A 189 7.17 -4.31 -11.99
N ILE A 190 6.28 -3.80 -11.14
CA ILE A 190 5.51 -4.61 -10.17
C ILE A 190 4.73 -5.69 -10.92
N PHE A 191 3.96 -5.32 -11.93
CA PHE A 191 3.12 -6.26 -12.66
C PHE A 191 3.94 -7.27 -13.48
N LYS A 192 5.05 -6.85 -14.06
CA LYS A 192 5.98 -7.80 -14.72
C LYS A 192 6.42 -8.90 -13.75
N ILE A 193 6.76 -8.56 -12.51
CA ILE A 193 7.15 -9.54 -11.50
C ILE A 193 5.96 -10.40 -11.07
N LEU A 194 4.78 -9.80 -10.88
CA LEU A 194 3.56 -10.52 -10.46
C LEU A 194 3.10 -11.53 -11.52
N ASP A 195 3.23 -11.21 -12.80
CA ASP A 195 2.88 -12.14 -13.90
C ASP A 195 3.81 -13.35 -13.97
N GLU A 196 5.08 -13.15 -13.65
CA GLU A 196 6.10 -14.20 -13.65
C GLU A 196 6.24 -14.89 -12.26
N ILE A 197 5.37 -14.51 -11.29
CA ILE A 197 5.57 -14.91 -9.90
C ILE A 197 5.41 -16.41 -9.72
N SER A 198 6.34 -16.98 -9.00
CA SER A 198 6.34 -18.39 -8.62
C SER A 198 6.67 -18.54 -7.14
N GLY A 199 6.55 -19.75 -6.62
CA GLY A 199 6.94 -20.04 -5.23
C GLY A 199 8.38 -19.63 -4.88
N LYS A 200 9.27 -19.50 -5.88
CA LYS A 200 10.66 -19.04 -5.68
C LYS A 200 10.75 -17.54 -5.32
N ALA A 201 9.72 -16.75 -5.61
CA ALA A 201 9.65 -15.34 -5.26
C ALA A 201 9.13 -15.08 -3.83
N LYS A 202 8.60 -16.11 -3.19
CA LYS A 202 8.00 -16.05 -1.87
C LYS A 202 8.99 -15.52 -0.82
N GLY A 203 8.56 -14.52 -0.07
CA GLY A 203 9.39 -13.88 0.95
C GLY A 203 10.44 -12.89 0.41
N LYS A 204 10.41 -12.54 -0.89
CA LYS A 204 11.39 -11.62 -1.47
C LYS A 204 10.92 -10.18 -1.45
N MET A 205 11.90 -9.28 -1.30
CA MET A 205 11.78 -7.85 -1.50
C MET A 205 12.39 -7.50 -2.87
N PHE A 206 11.59 -6.90 -3.74
CA PHE A 206 11.99 -6.38 -5.04
C PHE A 206 12.20 -4.87 -4.96
N LYS A 207 13.35 -4.39 -5.41
CA LYS A 207 13.70 -2.97 -5.38
C LYS A 207 13.79 -2.42 -6.80
N PHE A 208 13.12 -1.30 -7.04
CA PHE A 208 13.16 -0.56 -8.28
C PHE A 208 13.87 0.78 -8.07
N GLY A 209 14.71 1.20 -9.02
CA GLY A 209 15.42 2.47 -8.99
C GLY A 209 16.90 2.32 -9.34
N LYS A 210 17.59 3.45 -9.42
CA LYS A 210 19.01 3.48 -9.72
C LYS A 210 19.79 2.96 -8.51
N PHE A 211 20.46 1.82 -8.66
CA PHE A 211 21.49 1.42 -7.71
C PHE A 211 22.64 2.41 -7.85
N SER A 212 22.76 3.33 -6.90
CA SER A 212 23.99 4.11 -6.76
C SER A 212 25.06 3.18 -6.20
N PHE A 213 25.88 2.62 -7.09
CA PHE A 213 27.15 2.04 -6.70
C PHE A 213 28.08 3.21 -6.34
N PHE A 214 28.00 3.74 -5.14
CA PHE A 214 29.10 4.53 -4.60
C PHE A 214 30.16 3.55 -4.10
N LYS A 215 31.31 3.67 -4.74
CA LYS A 215 32.58 3.13 -4.26
C LYS A 215 32.98 3.81 -2.95
#